data_18da9f3a538de8f92dc65b49a2d389dd
#
_entry.id   18da9f3a538de8f92dc65b49a2d389dd
#
_cell.length_a   1.000
_cell.length_b   1.000
_cell.length_c   1.000
_cell.angle_alpha   90.00
_cell.angle_beta   90.00
_cell.angle_gamma   90.00
#
_symmetry.space_group_name_H-M   'P 1'
#
loop_
_entity.id
_entity.type
_entity.pdbx_description
1 polymer ?
#
loop_
_entity_poly.entity_id
_entity_poly.type
_entity_poly.pdbx_seq_one_letter_code
_entity_poly.pdbx_strand_id
1 'polypeptide(L)'
;LLIGYFWPTADYPWFDAWRHVKDGKPFARGLEFGTTGLHQPGPVLVEKGKIFDQKIFRFIDADETQVFSYANFLMEIPKDFAGVAAIDYTGDTLVIREDGGHYRTLTMDVGTLFPAD
;
A
#
# COMPACT_ATOMS: atom_id res chain seq x y z
N LEU A 1 -0.18 -8.12 15.77
CA LEU A 1 -1.05 -7.83 14.61
C LEU A 1 -0.21 -7.47 13.41
N LEU A 2 -0.61 -7.94 12.23
CA LEU A 2 -0.09 -7.56 10.92
C LEU A 2 -1.19 -6.83 10.16
N ILE A 3 -0.87 -5.65 9.66
CA ILE A 3 -1.71 -4.92 8.72
C ILE A 3 -1.07 -4.94 7.34
N GLY A 4 -1.87 -5.15 6.31
CA GLY A 4 -1.41 -5.11 4.92
C GLY A 4 -2.39 -4.39 4.01
N TYR A 5 -1.86 -3.95 2.87
CA TYR A 5 -2.61 -3.22 1.85
C TYR A 5 -2.31 -3.79 0.48
N PHE A 6 -3.34 -3.80 -0.39
CA PHE A 6 -3.24 -4.12 -1.80
C PHE A 6 -3.88 -3.02 -2.61
N TRP A 7 -3.23 -2.65 -3.69
CA TRP A 7 -3.77 -1.69 -4.64
C TRP A 7 -3.23 -1.92 -6.05
N PRO A 8 -3.97 -1.61 -7.10
CA PRO A 8 -3.45 -1.58 -8.46
C PRO A 8 -2.44 -0.44 -8.60
N THR A 9 -1.22 -0.76 -8.99
CA THR A 9 -0.16 0.26 -9.18
C THR A 9 -0.45 1.20 -10.35
N ALA A 10 -1.32 0.80 -11.29
CA ALA A 10 -1.82 1.67 -12.35
C ALA A 10 -2.68 2.82 -11.79
N ASP A 11 -3.43 2.55 -10.71
CA ASP A 11 -4.29 3.53 -10.06
C ASP A 11 -3.51 4.38 -9.06
N TYR A 12 -2.69 3.73 -8.26
CA TYR A 12 -1.90 4.36 -7.21
C TYR A 12 -0.41 4.07 -7.43
N PRO A 13 0.25 4.82 -8.33
CA PRO A 13 1.63 4.54 -8.71
C PRO A 13 2.67 4.97 -7.67
N TRP A 14 2.25 5.68 -6.63
CA TRP A 14 3.13 6.22 -5.61
C TRP A 14 2.89 5.58 -4.25
N PHE A 15 3.99 5.37 -3.54
CA PHE A 15 4.00 4.85 -2.18
C PHE A 15 4.96 5.67 -1.34
N ASP A 16 4.46 6.20 -0.23
CA ASP A 16 5.21 6.98 0.74
C ASP A 16 5.20 6.29 2.10
N ALA A 17 6.37 6.19 2.71
CA ALA A 17 6.53 5.71 4.08
C ALA A 17 6.72 6.90 5.02
N TRP A 18 5.71 7.22 5.77
CA TRP A 18 5.75 8.28 6.75
C TRP A 18 6.19 7.78 8.12
N ARG A 19 6.98 8.58 8.82
CA ARG A 19 7.44 8.28 10.17
C ARG A 19 7.40 9.52 11.06
N HIS A 20 6.74 9.41 12.20
CA HIS A 20 6.79 10.41 13.26
C HIS A 20 7.76 9.98 14.37
N VAL A 21 8.64 10.89 14.76
CA VAL A 21 9.59 10.70 15.86
C VAL A 21 9.25 11.71 16.95
N LYS A 22 9.01 11.23 18.17
CA LYS A 22 8.79 12.06 19.36
C LYS A 22 9.85 11.74 20.39
N ASP A 23 10.51 12.77 20.92
CA ASP A 23 11.59 12.64 21.91
C ASP A 23 12.71 11.66 21.49
N GLY A 24 13.08 11.69 20.21
CA GLY A 24 14.10 10.81 19.65
C GLY A 24 13.68 9.36 19.44
N LYS A 25 12.43 8.99 19.74
CA LYS A 25 11.90 7.62 19.60
C LYS A 25 10.86 7.55 18.49
N PRO A 26 10.81 6.45 17.72
CA PRO A 26 9.73 6.22 16.79
C PRO A 26 8.38 6.17 17.52
N PHE A 27 7.48 7.07 17.15
CA PHE A 27 6.14 7.19 17.75
C PHE A 27 5.06 6.57 16.88
N ALA A 28 5.10 6.88 15.57
CA ALA A 28 4.15 6.34 14.61
C ALA A 28 4.78 6.15 13.24
N ARG A 29 4.21 5.24 12.47
CA ARG A 29 4.52 5.04 11.05
C ARG A 29 3.22 4.97 10.28
N GLY A 30 3.21 5.56 9.08
CA GLY A 30 2.12 5.47 8.13
C GLY A 30 2.64 4.95 6.80
N LEU A 31 1.81 4.19 6.12
CA LEU A 31 2.01 3.79 4.74
C LEU A 31 0.96 4.52 3.92
N GLU A 32 1.40 5.31 2.96
CA GLU A 32 0.53 6.11 2.12
C GLU A 32 0.73 5.67 0.68
N PHE A 33 -0.34 5.36 -0.03
CA PHE A 33 -0.31 5.10 -1.46
C PHE A 33 -1.27 6.06 -2.15
N GLY A 34 -0.89 6.54 -3.32
CA GLY A 34 -1.66 7.61 -3.95
C GLY A 34 -1.31 7.89 -5.40
N THR A 35 -2.04 8.85 -5.95
CA THR A 35 -1.82 9.39 -7.29
C THR A 35 -0.81 10.54 -7.30
N THR A 36 -0.42 11.03 -6.11
CA THR A 36 0.49 12.16 -5.93
C THR A 36 1.84 11.67 -5.43
N GLY A 37 2.91 11.95 -6.17
CA GLY A 37 4.26 11.48 -5.87
C GLY A 37 5.13 12.42 -5.04
N LEU A 38 4.61 13.55 -4.60
CA LEU A 38 5.29 14.52 -3.74
C LEU A 38 4.29 15.28 -2.88
N HIS A 39 4.64 15.55 -1.63
CA HIS A 39 3.91 16.46 -0.74
C HIS A 39 4.24 17.92 -1.07
N GLN A 40 3.76 18.39 -2.22
CA GLN A 40 3.98 19.77 -2.71
C GLN A 40 2.66 20.38 -3.19
N PRO A 41 2.55 21.71 -3.20
CA PRO A 41 1.39 22.39 -3.79
C PRO A 41 1.15 22.01 -5.25
N GLY A 42 -0.11 21.94 -5.67
CA GLY A 42 -0.51 21.56 -7.02
C GLY A 42 0.27 22.22 -8.15
N PRO A 43 0.50 23.56 -8.16
CA PRO A 43 1.30 24.20 -9.20
C PRO A 43 2.72 23.64 -9.34
N VAL A 44 3.37 23.30 -8.23
CA VAL A 44 4.73 22.70 -8.22
C VAL A 44 4.71 21.30 -8.80
N LEU A 45 3.67 20.53 -8.51
CA LEU A 45 3.49 19.18 -9.09
C LEU A 45 3.30 19.23 -10.58
N VAL A 46 2.48 20.18 -11.07
CA VAL A 46 2.22 20.37 -12.50
C VAL A 46 3.47 20.81 -13.24
N GLU A 47 4.22 21.77 -12.70
CA GLU A 47 5.48 22.24 -13.28
C GLU A 47 6.51 21.11 -13.39
N LYS A 48 6.67 20.32 -12.32
CA LYS A 48 7.61 19.19 -12.29
C LYS A 48 7.16 18.03 -13.18
N GLY A 49 5.90 17.73 -13.24
CA GLY A 49 5.25 16.77 -14.13
C GLY A 49 5.49 15.32 -13.77
N LYS A 50 6.75 14.88 -13.69
CA LYS A 50 7.14 13.48 -13.52
C LYS A 50 8.35 13.31 -12.61
N ILE A 51 8.43 12.11 -11.99
CA ILE A 51 9.63 11.55 -11.35
C ILE A 51 9.76 10.10 -11.84
N PHE A 52 10.97 9.66 -12.23
CA PHE A 52 11.22 8.31 -12.79
C PHE A 52 10.27 7.94 -13.93
N ASP A 53 9.97 8.88 -14.83
CA ASP A 53 8.98 8.75 -15.91
C ASP A 53 7.53 8.52 -15.47
N GLN A 54 7.25 8.47 -14.16
CA GLN A 54 5.92 8.35 -13.60
C GLN A 54 5.34 9.74 -13.32
N LYS A 55 4.10 10.02 -13.76
CA LYS A 55 3.37 11.25 -13.40
C LYS A 55 3.20 11.33 -11.88
N ILE A 56 3.39 12.54 -11.32
CA ILE A 56 3.27 12.81 -9.88
C ILE A 56 1.96 13.48 -9.48
N PHE A 57 1.02 13.53 -10.40
CA PHE A 57 -0.34 14.01 -10.18
C PHE A 57 -1.29 13.35 -11.17
N ARG A 58 -2.58 13.40 -10.88
CA ARG A 58 -3.67 13.01 -11.77
C ARG A 58 -4.74 14.12 -11.73
N PHE A 59 -5.26 14.48 -12.90
CA PHE A 59 -6.44 15.33 -13.00
C PHE A 59 -7.68 14.47 -13.17
N ILE A 60 -8.79 15.02 -12.69
CA ILE A 60 -10.14 14.57 -13.00
C ILE A 60 -10.78 15.77 -13.70
N ASP A 61 -11.21 15.60 -14.93
CA ASP A 61 -11.85 16.66 -15.71
C ASP A 61 -13.25 16.96 -15.21
N ALA A 62 -13.79 18.11 -15.61
CA ALA A 62 -15.16 18.46 -15.28
C ALA A 62 -16.10 17.36 -15.81
N ASP A 63 -17.08 16.98 -14.98
CA ASP A 63 -18.07 15.94 -15.28
C ASP A 63 -17.47 14.50 -15.46
N GLU A 64 -16.19 14.31 -15.17
CA GLU A 64 -15.56 12.99 -15.15
C GLU A 64 -15.71 12.32 -13.77
N THR A 65 -15.90 11.01 -13.78
CA THR A 65 -15.83 10.17 -12.58
C THR A 65 -14.72 9.15 -12.75
N GLN A 66 -13.81 9.07 -11.77
CA GLN A 66 -12.79 8.02 -11.72
C GLN A 66 -13.03 7.15 -10.50
N VAL A 67 -12.96 5.83 -10.69
CA VAL A 67 -13.11 4.85 -9.62
C VAL A 67 -11.76 4.22 -9.32
N PHE A 68 -11.42 4.18 -8.05
CA PHE A 68 -10.18 3.57 -7.56
C PHE A 68 -10.52 2.52 -6.53
N SER A 69 -9.82 1.41 -6.59
CA SER A 69 -10.02 0.32 -5.64
C SER A 69 -8.73 0.01 -4.89
N TYR A 70 -8.88 -0.30 -3.62
CA TYR A 70 -7.82 -0.86 -2.80
C TYR A 70 -8.43 -1.81 -1.77
N ALA A 71 -7.60 -2.68 -1.21
CA ALA A 71 -7.99 -3.53 -0.11
C ALA A 71 -6.99 -3.42 1.04
N ASN A 72 -7.47 -3.62 2.26
CA ASN A 72 -6.63 -3.78 3.43
C ASN A 72 -7.06 -5.02 4.23
N PHE A 73 -6.12 -5.55 4.99
CA PHE A 73 -6.40 -6.62 5.93
C PHE A 73 -5.71 -6.39 7.27
N LEU A 74 -6.27 -6.99 8.30
CA LEU A 74 -5.69 -7.08 9.63
C LEU A 74 -5.70 -8.54 10.06
N MET A 75 -4.51 -9.05 10.41
CA MET A 75 -4.32 -10.46 10.78
C MET A 75 -3.64 -10.56 12.15
N GLU A 76 -4.10 -11.50 12.95
CA GLU A 76 -3.37 -11.89 14.16
C GLU A 76 -2.12 -12.68 13.78
N ILE A 77 -1.00 -12.31 14.37
CA ILE A 77 0.28 -13.01 14.20
C ILE A 77 0.81 -13.46 15.55
N PRO A 78 1.61 -14.54 15.61
CA PRO A 78 2.34 -14.93 16.79
C PRO A 78 3.25 -13.82 17.32
N LYS A 79 3.49 -13.79 18.64
CA LYS A 79 4.34 -12.75 19.26
C LYS A 79 5.78 -12.77 18.76
N ASP A 80 6.25 -13.94 18.38
CA ASP A 80 7.59 -14.22 17.86
C ASP A 80 7.66 -14.23 16.33
N PHE A 81 6.67 -13.67 15.65
CA PHE A 81 6.65 -13.53 14.20
C PHE A 81 7.75 -12.56 13.76
N ALA A 82 8.70 -13.06 12.95
CA ALA A 82 9.93 -12.32 12.63
C ALA A 82 9.75 -11.26 11.52
N GLY A 83 8.84 -11.51 10.57
CA GLY A 83 8.60 -10.60 9.45
C GLY A 83 7.88 -11.30 8.30
N VAL A 84 7.67 -10.58 7.21
CA VAL A 84 7.02 -11.10 6.00
C VAL A 84 8.06 -11.27 4.90
N ALA A 85 8.28 -12.52 4.45
CA ALA A 85 9.13 -12.84 3.32
C ALA A 85 8.39 -12.69 1.99
N ALA A 86 7.15 -13.14 1.94
CA ALA A 86 6.32 -13.11 0.74
C ALA A 86 4.84 -13.05 1.09
N ILE A 87 4.09 -12.46 0.18
CA ILE A 87 2.63 -12.46 0.20
C ILE A 87 2.17 -12.95 -1.17
N ASP A 88 1.35 -13.98 -1.19
CA ASP A 88 0.69 -14.49 -2.38
C ASP A 88 -0.82 -14.37 -2.22
N TYR A 89 -1.48 -14.02 -3.28
CA TYR A 89 -2.93 -14.04 -3.38
C TYR A 89 -3.34 -14.99 -4.51
N THR A 90 -4.12 -16.00 -4.17
CA THR A 90 -4.56 -17.01 -5.14
C THR A 90 -6.05 -17.29 -4.93
N GLY A 91 -6.83 -16.95 -5.93
CA GLY A 91 -8.29 -17.10 -5.87
C GLY A 91 -8.91 -16.14 -4.87
N ASP A 92 -9.23 -16.64 -3.69
CA ASP A 92 -9.82 -15.92 -2.58
C ASP A 92 -8.98 -15.97 -1.29
N THR A 93 -7.79 -16.58 -1.39
CA THR A 93 -6.93 -16.85 -0.22
C THR A 93 -5.67 -16.03 -0.28
N LEU A 94 -5.40 -15.32 0.81
CA LEU A 94 -4.14 -14.65 1.08
C LEU A 94 -3.21 -15.61 1.84
N VAL A 95 -2.00 -15.76 1.32
CA VAL A 95 -0.95 -16.58 1.93
C VAL A 95 0.24 -15.71 2.27
N ILE A 96 0.60 -15.67 3.55
CA ILE A 96 1.71 -14.88 4.06
C ILE A 96 2.79 -15.83 4.56
N ARG A 97 4.00 -15.72 4.03
CA ARG A 97 5.16 -16.49 4.46
C ARG A 97 6.06 -15.66 5.37
N GLU A 98 6.42 -16.23 6.49
CA GLU A 98 7.30 -15.60 7.47
C GLU A 98 8.74 -15.58 6.97
N ASP A 99 9.45 -14.47 7.21
CA ASP A 99 10.86 -14.29 6.94
C ASP A 99 11.69 -14.59 8.17
N GLY A 100 12.50 -15.64 8.10
CA GLY A 100 13.30 -16.10 9.23
C GLY A 100 12.45 -16.73 10.34
N GLY A 101 13.02 -16.81 11.54
CA GLY A 101 12.30 -17.36 12.69
C GLY A 101 11.86 -18.80 12.47
N HIS A 102 10.56 -19.03 12.51
CA HIS A 102 9.98 -20.37 12.35
C HIS A 102 9.52 -20.70 10.93
N TYR A 103 9.68 -19.79 9.97
CA TYR A 103 9.25 -19.95 8.57
C TYR A 103 7.79 -20.36 8.40
N ARG A 104 6.93 -19.81 9.24
CA ARG A 104 5.50 -20.13 9.24
C ARG A 104 4.80 -19.62 7.99
N THR A 105 3.73 -20.31 7.62
CA THR A 105 2.78 -19.85 6.61
C THR A 105 1.45 -19.54 7.31
N LEU A 106 0.96 -18.33 7.14
CA LEU A 106 -0.33 -17.90 7.61
C LEU A 106 -1.27 -17.74 6.42
N THR A 107 -2.53 -18.12 6.59
CA THR A 107 -3.55 -18.01 5.54
C THR A 107 -4.76 -17.24 6.04
N MET A 108 -5.40 -16.51 5.15
CA MET A 108 -6.65 -15.79 5.39
C MET A 108 -7.53 -15.89 4.15
N ASP A 109 -8.79 -16.24 4.35
CA ASP A 109 -9.82 -16.09 3.33
C ASP A 109 -10.20 -14.60 3.26
N VAL A 110 -10.04 -14.01 2.09
CA VAL A 110 -10.27 -12.57 1.86
C VAL A 110 -11.28 -12.31 0.75
N GLY A 111 -11.83 -13.37 0.16
CA GLY A 111 -12.71 -13.28 -0.99
C GLY A 111 -12.01 -12.67 -2.22
N THR A 112 -12.78 -12.27 -3.19
CA THR A 112 -12.26 -11.63 -4.41
C THR A 112 -11.88 -10.17 -4.09
N LEU A 113 -10.58 -9.88 -3.99
CA LEU A 113 -10.08 -8.53 -3.65
C LEU A 113 -10.34 -7.51 -4.75
N PHE A 114 -10.12 -7.91 -6.00
CA PHE A 114 -10.36 -7.07 -7.16
C PHE A 114 -11.14 -7.91 -8.19
N PRO A 115 -12.45 -7.71 -8.30
CA PRO A 115 -13.23 -8.39 -9.35
C PRO A 115 -12.67 -8.00 -10.72
N ALA A 116 -12.64 -8.95 -11.63
CA ALA A 116 -12.33 -8.67 -13.04
C ALA A 116 -13.41 -7.75 -13.62
N ASP A 117 -12.99 -6.73 -14.35
CA ASP A 117 -13.86 -5.85 -15.11
C ASP A 117 -14.65 -6.62 -16.19
#